data_efe8ebd10c2ee3152f188e9593cd2aeb
#
_entry.id   efe8ebd10c2ee3152f188e9593cd2aeb
#
_cell.length_a   1.000
_cell.length_b   1.000
_cell.length_c   1.000
_cell.angle_alpha   90.00
_cell.angle_beta   90.00
_cell.angle_gamma   90.00
#
_symmetry.space_group_name_H-M   'P 1'
#
loop_
_entity.id
_entity.type
_entity.pdbx_description
1 polymer ?
#
loop_
_entity_poly.entity_id
_entity_poly.type
_entity_poly.pdbx_seq_one_letter_code
_entity_poly.pdbx_strand_id
1 'polypeptide(L)'
;MRVTELDRSRLLTAVSVPLVAAGVASTEGFTPSVRTLLALALVTVGVFGATRAVGDRPVDALWAAARRWWAVAFVSFLPYGLATAPANEGAAAVGEAFADPAVLLALEAIAGTAALCAIAITTLSVMASYGVHPGAPSPEERVLED
;
A
#
# COMPACT_ATOMS: atom_id res chain seq x y z
N MET A 1 -18.43 4.30 -22.31
CA MET A 1 -18.48 4.14 -20.86
C MET A 1 -17.20 3.56 -20.23
N ARG A 2 -16.47 2.65 -20.87
CA ARG A 2 -15.26 2.03 -20.26
C ARG A 2 -14.05 2.96 -20.09
N VAL A 3 -13.88 4.01 -20.88
CA VAL A 3 -12.71 4.90 -20.83
C VAL A 3 -12.71 5.75 -19.55
N THR A 4 -13.86 6.26 -19.15
CA THR A 4 -14.01 7.12 -17.95
C THR A 4 -13.77 6.36 -16.64
N GLU A 5 -14.09 5.08 -16.56
CA GLU A 5 -13.84 4.25 -15.35
C GLU A 5 -12.37 3.88 -15.20
N LEU A 6 -11.69 3.54 -16.31
CA LEU A 6 -10.25 3.28 -16.31
C LEU A 6 -9.45 4.52 -15.91
N ASP A 7 -9.87 5.71 -16.36
CA ASP A 7 -9.23 6.97 -15.98
C ASP A 7 -9.45 7.30 -14.51
N ARG A 8 -10.65 7.03 -13.97
CA ARG A 8 -10.96 7.22 -12.54
C ARG A 8 -10.12 6.31 -11.64
N SER A 9 -9.99 5.02 -11.97
CA SER A 9 -9.18 4.07 -11.22
C SER A 9 -7.69 4.46 -11.24
N ARG A 10 -7.16 4.89 -12.39
CA ARG A 10 -5.79 5.38 -12.52
C ARG A 10 -5.55 6.65 -11.71
N LEU A 11 -6.49 7.60 -11.76
CA LEU A 11 -6.42 8.84 -10.98
C LEU A 11 -6.45 8.54 -9.46
N LEU A 12 -7.36 7.67 -9.01
CA LEU A 12 -7.42 7.26 -7.61
C LEU A 12 -6.10 6.65 -7.17
N THR A 13 -5.51 5.74 -7.94
CA THR A 13 -4.21 5.14 -7.62
C THR A 13 -3.10 6.18 -7.61
N ALA A 14 -3.07 7.07 -8.61
CA ALA A 14 -2.04 8.11 -8.74
C ALA A 14 -2.06 9.13 -7.59
N VAL A 15 -3.23 9.37 -6.99
CA VAL A 15 -3.36 10.26 -5.82
C VAL A 15 -3.14 9.50 -4.52
N SER A 16 -3.68 8.29 -4.41
CA SER A 16 -3.69 7.51 -3.16
C SER A 16 -2.30 7.02 -2.76
N VAL A 17 -1.50 6.55 -3.71
CA VAL A 17 -0.15 6.04 -3.43
C VAL A 17 0.78 7.13 -2.88
N PRO A 18 0.88 8.33 -3.48
CA PRO A 18 1.64 9.43 -2.89
C PRO A 18 1.14 9.89 -1.52
N LEU A 19 -0.17 9.83 -1.25
CA LEU A 19 -0.72 10.12 0.08
C LEU A 19 -0.21 9.15 1.14
N VAL A 20 -0.19 7.84 0.84
CA VAL A 20 0.39 6.85 1.75
C VAL A 20 1.87 7.11 1.94
N ALA A 21 2.62 7.40 0.87
CA ALA A 21 4.05 7.69 0.93
C ALA A 21 4.35 8.93 1.79
N ALA A 22 3.57 9.99 1.63
CA ALA A 22 3.69 11.19 2.46
C ALA A 22 3.37 10.90 3.94
N GLY A 23 2.37 10.07 4.21
CA GLY A 23 2.03 9.62 5.55
C GLY A 23 3.16 8.82 6.20
N VAL A 24 3.71 7.83 5.48
CA VAL A 24 4.84 7.01 5.95
C VAL A 24 6.08 7.88 6.21
N ALA A 25 6.45 8.74 5.25
CA ALA A 25 7.60 9.66 5.39
C ALA A 25 7.44 10.68 6.54
N SER A 26 6.21 10.95 6.97
CA SER A 26 5.91 11.87 8.07
C SER A 26 5.91 11.21 9.45
N THR A 27 6.03 9.86 9.52
CA THR A 27 6.05 9.12 10.80
C THR A 27 7.41 9.25 11.47
N GLU A 28 7.43 9.81 12.69
CA GLU A 28 8.60 9.88 13.56
C GLU A 28 8.37 9.04 14.83
N GLY A 29 8.13 7.72 14.63
CA GLY A 29 7.81 6.81 15.73
C GLY A 29 6.34 6.93 16.21
N PHE A 30 6.01 6.19 17.28
CA PHE A 30 4.64 6.09 17.82
C PHE A 30 4.34 7.07 18.96
N THR A 31 5.06 8.20 19.04
CA THR A 31 4.74 9.22 20.04
C THR A 31 3.43 9.94 19.66
N PRO A 32 2.47 10.07 20.62
CA PRO A 32 1.22 10.77 20.35
C PRO A 32 1.48 12.26 20.08
N SER A 33 1.38 12.68 18.83
CA SER A 33 1.57 14.06 18.39
C SER A 33 0.59 14.39 17.28
N VAL A 34 0.36 15.67 17.03
CA VAL A 34 -0.46 16.14 15.90
C VAL A 34 0.11 15.63 14.56
N ARG A 35 1.43 15.53 14.46
CA ARG A 35 2.12 14.99 13.28
C ARG A 35 1.80 13.50 13.06
N THR A 36 1.79 12.70 14.12
CA THR A 36 1.41 11.29 14.07
C THR A 36 -0.05 11.11 13.63
N LEU A 37 -0.96 11.95 14.15
CA LEU A 37 -2.37 11.92 13.73
C LEU A 37 -2.53 12.27 12.25
N LEU A 38 -1.80 13.28 11.76
CA LEU A 38 -1.81 13.65 10.35
C LEU A 38 -1.25 12.54 9.48
N ALA A 39 -0.13 11.91 9.86
CA ALA A 39 0.46 10.78 9.16
C ALA A 39 -0.52 9.60 9.05
N LEU A 40 -1.18 9.24 10.16
CA LEU A 40 -2.21 8.19 10.18
C LEU A 40 -3.39 8.53 9.28
N ALA A 41 -3.85 9.79 9.28
CA ALA A 41 -4.93 10.22 8.40
C ALA A 41 -4.54 10.09 6.93
N LEU A 42 -3.34 10.52 6.55
CA LEU A 42 -2.82 10.39 5.17
C LEU A 42 -2.71 8.92 4.73
N VAL A 43 -2.15 8.06 5.59
CA VAL A 43 -2.07 6.62 5.33
C VAL A 43 -3.46 6.01 5.16
N THR A 44 -4.38 6.30 6.07
CA THR A 44 -5.74 5.76 6.04
C THR A 44 -6.49 6.17 4.77
N VAL A 45 -6.47 7.45 4.43
CA VAL A 45 -7.13 7.97 3.22
C VAL A 45 -6.48 7.40 1.96
N GLY A 46 -5.14 7.32 1.94
CA GLY A 46 -4.40 6.77 0.80
C GLY A 46 -4.67 5.27 0.60
N VAL A 47 -4.59 4.47 1.65
CA VAL A 47 -4.91 3.03 1.58
C VAL A 47 -6.36 2.81 1.16
N PHE A 48 -7.31 3.56 1.73
CA PHE A 48 -8.71 3.48 1.34
C PHE A 48 -8.91 3.83 -0.14
N GLY A 49 -8.26 4.87 -0.65
CA GLY A 49 -8.32 5.24 -2.06
C GLY A 49 -7.71 4.16 -2.97
N ALA A 50 -6.56 3.58 -2.57
CA ALA A 50 -5.92 2.50 -3.32
C ALA A 50 -6.79 1.23 -3.38
N THR A 51 -7.44 0.86 -2.27
CA THR A 51 -8.37 -0.29 -2.23
C THR A 51 -9.61 -0.05 -3.07
N ARG A 52 -10.16 1.18 -3.05
CA ARG A 52 -11.28 1.58 -3.92
C ARG A 52 -10.93 1.51 -5.41
N ALA A 53 -9.69 1.82 -5.77
CA ALA A 53 -9.23 1.77 -7.15
C ALA A 53 -9.18 0.35 -7.74
N VAL A 54 -9.12 -0.68 -6.91
CA VAL A 54 -9.02 -2.08 -7.34
C VAL A 54 -10.18 -2.96 -6.88
N GLY A 55 -11.08 -2.45 -6.02
CA GLY A 55 -12.12 -3.23 -5.34
C GLY A 55 -13.09 -3.97 -6.27
N ASP A 56 -13.39 -3.41 -7.45
CA ASP A 56 -14.31 -4.00 -8.43
C ASP A 56 -13.63 -4.99 -9.39
N ARG A 57 -12.34 -5.30 -9.17
CA ARG A 57 -11.59 -6.22 -10.03
C ARG A 57 -11.89 -7.68 -9.68
N PRO A 58 -11.83 -8.59 -10.67
CA PRO A 58 -11.95 -10.03 -10.41
C PRO A 58 -10.83 -10.52 -9.48
N VAL A 59 -11.11 -11.57 -8.72
CA VAL A 59 -10.21 -12.12 -7.68
C VAL A 59 -8.80 -12.38 -8.18
N ASP A 60 -8.66 -12.95 -9.38
CA ASP A 60 -7.34 -13.22 -9.98
C ASP A 60 -6.53 -11.95 -10.24
N ALA A 61 -7.19 -10.86 -10.65
CA ALA A 61 -6.55 -9.57 -10.85
C ALA A 61 -6.14 -8.91 -9.52
N LEU A 62 -6.92 -9.11 -8.46
CA LEU A 62 -6.58 -8.68 -7.09
C LEU A 62 -5.34 -9.42 -6.58
N TRP A 63 -5.28 -10.74 -6.73
CA TRP A 63 -4.09 -11.52 -6.37
C TRP A 63 -2.85 -11.14 -7.17
N ALA A 64 -3.01 -10.87 -8.48
CA ALA A 64 -1.92 -10.38 -9.30
C ALA A 64 -1.42 -8.99 -8.85
N ALA A 65 -2.32 -8.10 -8.46
CA ALA A 65 -1.98 -6.80 -7.90
C ALA A 65 -1.26 -6.93 -6.54
N ALA A 66 -1.78 -7.76 -5.64
CA ALA A 66 -1.15 -8.04 -4.34
C ALA A 66 0.29 -8.53 -4.51
N ARG A 67 0.52 -9.52 -5.38
CA ARG A 67 1.89 -10.02 -5.66
C ARG A 67 2.84 -8.94 -6.16
N ARG A 68 2.36 -8.03 -7.03
CA ARG A 68 3.19 -6.90 -7.53
C ARG A 68 3.56 -5.94 -6.40
N TRP A 69 2.62 -5.60 -5.53
CA TRP A 69 2.87 -4.73 -4.40
C TRP A 69 3.83 -5.36 -3.38
N TRP A 70 3.69 -6.67 -3.11
CA TRP A 70 4.65 -7.40 -2.29
C TRP A 70 6.05 -7.42 -2.92
N ALA A 71 6.17 -7.62 -4.24
CA ALA A 71 7.46 -7.57 -4.92
C ALA A 71 8.12 -6.19 -4.78
N VAL A 72 7.37 -5.10 -4.96
CA VAL A 72 7.89 -3.74 -4.74
C VAL A 72 8.31 -3.52 -3.30
N ALA A 73 7.51 -3.97 -2.33
CA ALA A 73 7.84 -3.86 -0.91
C ALA A 73 9.15 -4.58 -0.57
N PHE A 74 9.32 -5.83 -1.00
CA PHE A 74 10.56 -6.60 -0.74
C PHE A 74 11.78 -5.99 -1.43
N VAL A 75 11.66 -5.59 -2.70
CA VAL A 75 12.76 -4.97 -3.45
C VAL A 75 13.21 -3.65 -2.81
N SER A 76 12.28 -2.84 -2.30
CA SER A 76 12.61 -1.59 -1.63
C SER A 76 13.11 -1.79 -0.20
N PHE A 77 12.60 -2.82 0.49
CA PHE A 77 12.99 -3.12 1.87
C PHE A 77 14.43 -3.67 1.97
N LEU A 78 14.90 -4.42 0.97
CA LEU A 78 16.25 -4.98 0.98
C LEU A 78 17.35 -3.93 1.12
N PRO A 79 17.46 -2.91 0.24
CA PRO A 79 18.49 -1.87 0.39
C PRO A 79 18.30 -1.05 1.68
N TYR A 80 17.07 -0.78 2.10
CA TYR A 80 16.79 -0.13 3.37
C TYR A 80 17.32 -0.95 4.56
N GLY A 81 17.04 -2.25 4.59
CA GLY A 81 17.53 -3.15 5.64
C GLY A 81 19.06 -3.29 5.66
N LEU A 82 19.69 -3.34 4.49
CA LEU A 82 21.15 -3.38 4.39
C LEU A 82 21.81 -2.10 4.93
N ALA A 83 21.20 -0.95 4.71
CA ALA A 83 21.72 0.33 5.18
C ALA A 83 21.48 0.58 6.67
N THR A 84 20.36 0.09 7.24
CA THR A 84 19.95 0.39 8.62
C THR A 84 20.30 -0.71 9.62
N ALA A 85 20.34 -1.98 9.19
CA ALA A 85 20.55 -3.14 10.05
C ALA A 85 21.34 -4.24 9.31
N PRO A 86 22.60 -3.98 8.90
CA PRO A 86 23.40 -4.96 8.19
C PRO A 86 23.73 -6.17 9.07
N ALA A 87 23.56 -7.38 8.55
CA ALA A 87 23.80 -8.62 9.27
C ALA A 87 25.31 -8.98 9.42
N ASN A 88 26.17 -8.41 8.56
CA ASN A 88 27.62 -8.64 8.54
C ASN A 88 28.34 -7.50 7.80
N GLU A 89 29.70 -7.53 7.83
CA GLU A 89 30.53 -6.49 7.19
C GLU A 89 30.30 -6.36 5.68
N GLY A 90 30.06 -7.46 4.97
CA GLY A 90 29.76 -7.44 3.53
C GLY A 90 28.41 -6.77 3.25
N ALA A 91 27.42 -7.02 4.08
CA ALA A 91 26.11 -6.36 4.00
C ALA A 91 26.23 -4.87 4.32
N ALA A 92 27.06 -4.49 5.29
CA ALA A 92 27.32 -3.10 5.63
C ALA A 92 27.98 -2.34 4.47
N ALA A 93 28.98 -2.93 3.82
CA ALA A 93 29.65 -2.32 2.67
C ALA A 93 28.68 -2.05 1.49
N VAL A 94 27.72 -2.97 1.26
CA VAL A 94 26.66 -2.73 0.27
C VAL A 94 25.67 -1.67 0.75
N GLY A 95 25.33 -1.69 2.03
CA GLY A 95 24.41 -0.74 2.67
C GLY A 95 24.88 0.71 2.60
N GLU A 96 26.21 0.94 2.68
CA GLU A 96 26.81 2.28 2.56
C GLU A 96 26.40 3.02 1.28
N ALA A 97 26.19 2.30 0.18
CA ALA A 97 25.73 2.89 -1.07
C ALA A 97 24.31 3.52 -0.98
N PHE A 98 23.54 3.15 0.03
CA PHE A 98 22.19 3.62 0.29
C PHE A 98 22.06 4.46 1.56
N ALA A 99 23.17 4.77 2.23
CA ALA A 99 23.19 5.41 3.55
C ALA A 99 22.89 6.93 3.52
N ASP A 100 22.73 7.53 2.34
CA ASP A 100 22.31 8.92 2.23
C ASP A 100 20.92 9.11 2.87
N PRO A 101 20.74 10.12 3.76
CA PRO A 101 19.49 10.34 4.49
C PRO A 101 18.26 10.52 3.58
N ALA A 102 18.42 11.17 2.43
CA ALA A 102 17.30 11.35 1.49
C ALA A 102 16.95 10.04 0.78
N VAL A 103 17.96 9.22 0.46
CA VAL A 103 17.76 7.88 -0.12
C VAL A 103 17.09 6.96 0.89
N LEU A 104 17.52 6.97 2.16
CA LEU A 104 16.90 6.18 3.23
C LEU A 104 15.44 6.56 3.44
N LEU A 105 15.14 7.85 3.51
CA LEU A 105 13.77 8.34 3.66
C LEU A 105 12.90 7.91 2.47
N ALA A 106 13.43 7.98 1.25
CA ALA A 106 12.71 7.54 0.04
C ALA A 106 12.46 6.04 0.05
N LEU A 107 13.47 5.22 0.42
CA LEU A 107 13.33 3.76 0.52
C LEU A 107 12.32 3.37 1.59
N GLU A 108 12.36 4.00 2.76
CA GLU A 108 11.38 3.79 3.84
C GLU A 108 9.96 4.12 3.39
N ALA A 109 9.77 5.29 2.76
CA ALA A 109 8.47 5.71 2.26
C ALA A 109 7.93 4.75 1.19
N ILE A 110 8.77 4.31 0.25
CA ILE A 110 8.37 3.37 -0.81
C ILE A 110 8.08 1.99 -0.23
N ALA A 111 8.96 1.45 0.62
CA ALA A 111 8.80 0.12 1.22
C ALA A 111 7.56 0.07 2.11
N GLY A 112 7.37 1.05 2.99
CA GLY A 112 6.21 1.15 3.87
C GLY A 112 4.89 1.31 3.10
N THR A 113 4.88 2.17 2.08
CA THR A 113 3.71 2.35 1.20
C THR A 113 3.35 1.08 0.47
N ALA A 114 4.36 0.42 -0.12
CA ALA A 114 4.14 -0.81 -0.87
C ALA A 114 3.64 -1.95 0.04
N ALA A 115 4.19 -2.07 1.25
CA ALA A 115 3.74 -3.06 2.24
C ALA A 115 2.29 -2.81 2.68
N LEU A 116 1.92 -1.57 3.00
CA LEU A 116 0.55 -1.22 3.39
C LEU A 116 -0.45 -1.50 2.26
N CYS A 117 -0.12 -1.11 1.03
CA CYS A 117 -0.95 -1.42 -0.15
C CYS A 117 -1.03 -2.94 -0.40
N ALA A 118 0.08 -3.67 -0.25
CA ALA A 118 0.11 -5.13 -0.40
C ALA A 118 -0.81 -5.82 0.61
N ILE A 119 -0.73 -5.44 1.89
CA ILE A 119 -1.58 -5.97 2.97
C ILE A 119 -3.05 -5.69 2.66
N ALA A 120 -3.39 -4.44 2.33
CA ALA A 120 -4.76 -4.04 2.06
C ALA A 120 -5.37 -4.79 0.86
N ILE A 121 -4.61 -4.90 -0.26
CA ILE A 121 -5.07 -5.61 -1.45
C ILE A 121 -5.12 -7.13 -1.20
N THR A 122 -4.21 -7.69 -0.41
CA THR A 122 -4.27 -9.10 0.00
C THR A 122 -5.53 -9.37 0.81
N THR A 123 -5.86 -8.51 1.77
CA THR A 123 -7.10 -8.60 2.56
C THR A 123 -8.33 -8.56 1.65
N LEU A 124 -8.38 -7.62 0.71
CA LEU A 124 -9.45 -7.57 -0.29
C LEU A 124 -9.55 -8.84 -1.13
N SER A 125 -8.39 -9.39 -1.55
CA SER A 125 -8.35 -10.62 -2.36
C SER A 125 -8.93 -11.81 -1.58
N VAL A 126 -8.60 -11.90 -0.29
CA VAL A 126 -9.13 -12.93 0.60
C VAL A 126 -10.64 -12.74 0.77
N MET A 127 -11.10 -11.52 1.10
CA MET A 127 -12.54 -11.24 1.25
C MET A 127 -13.31 -11.57 -0.02
N ALA A 128 -12.81 -11.14 -1.18
CA ALA A 128 -13.42 -11.44 -2.47
C ALA A 128 -13.48 -12.94 -2.79
N SER A 129 -12.46 -13.71 -2.35
CA SER A 129 -12.45 -15.18 -2.49
C SER A 129 -13.56 -15.87 -1.67
N TYR A 130 -14.04 -15.24 -0.62
CA TYR A 130 -15.19 -15.68 0.18
C TYR A 130 -16.52 -15.05 -0.28
N GLY A 131 -16.57 -14.39 -1.42
CA GLY A 131 -17.76 -13.74 -1.97
C GLY A 131 -18.12 -12.41 -1.28
N VAL A 132 -17.24 -11.88 -0.44
CA VAL A 132 -17.45 -10.60 0.23
C VAL A 132 -16.73 -9.52 -0.57
N HIS A 133 -17.44 -8.84 -1.47
CA HIS A 133 -16.92 -7.66 -2.15
C HIS A 133 -17.32 -6.38 -1.41
N PRO A 134 -16.39 -5.43 -1.17
CA PRO A 134 -16.75 -4.13 -0.62
C PRO A 134 -17.71 -3.40 -1.57
N GLY A 135 -18.94 -3.14 -1.09
CA GLY A 135 -20.01 -2.53 -1.91
C GLY A 135 -20.95 -3.50 -2.61
N ALA A 136 -20.74 -4.81 -2.48
CA ALA A 136 -21.76 -5.77 -2.89
C ALA A 136 -22.98 -5.69 -1.95
N PRO A 137 -24.21 -5.81 -2.47
CA PRO A 137 -25.40 -5.86 -1.63
C PRO A 137 -25.31 -7.02 -0.66
N SER A 138 -25.75 -6.78 0.57
CA SER A 138 -25.78 -7.83 1.59
C SER A 138 -26.64 -9.02 1.13
N PRO A 139 -26.42 -10.24 1.66
CA PRO A 139 -27.27 -11.38 1.34
C PRO A 139 -28.77 -11.10 1.57
N GLU A 140 -29.08 -10.24 2.55
CA GLU A 140 -30.45 -9.83 2.88
C GLU A 140 -31.03 -8.88 1.84
N GLU A 141 -30.23 -7.96 1.29
CA GLU A 141 -30.67 -7.07 0.22
C GLU A 141 -30.93 -7.81 -1.10
N ARG A 142 -30.16 -8.86 -1.40
CA ARG A 142 -30.37 -9.72 -2.57
C ARG A 142 -31.68 -10.51 -2.52
N VAL A 143 -32.11 -10.92 -1.34
CA VAL A 143 -33.38 -11.66 -1.14
C VAL A 143 -34.59 -10.75 -1.30
N LEU A 144 -34.42 -9.43 -1.15
CA LEU A 144 -35.52 -8.48 -1.28
C LEU A 144 -35.71 -7.98 -2.73
N GLU A 145 -34.78 -8.27 -3.64
CA GLU A 145 -34.85 -7.92 -5.07
C GLU A 145 -35.45 -9.04 -5.96
N ASP A 146 -35.65 -10.26 -5.43
CA ASP A 146 -36.32 -11.40 -6.07
C ASP A 146 -37.80 -11.48 -5.61
#